data_c04211c0a6cab5cf71c7d24e9261e333
#
_entry.id   c04211c0a6cab5cf71c7d24e9261e333
#
_cell.length_a   1.000
_cell.length_b   1.000
_cell.length_c   1.000
_cell.angle_alpha   90.00
_cell.angle_beta   90.00
_cell.angle_gamma   90.00
#
_symmetry.space_group_name_H-M   'P 1'
#
loop_
_entity.id
_entity.type
_entity.pdbx_description
1 polymer ?
#
loop_
_entity_poly.entity_id
_entity_poly.type
_entity_poly.pdbx_seq_one_letter_code
_entity_poly.pdbx_strand_id
1 'polypeptide(L)'
;MILNAESKIAFVWGNGESRRKADKMYSNFWGDMRMIGTHYGCNAMYRDMVLDHLVVIDTDMLDELSKDKNKYADHYPVWTGYRNPKQWGTKVKNIPKNKRWNAGTSAAHLAVQHGHNVVFLIGHDLEPCANGLTNNIYKSTNNYRKVFEDDIVYDRFYQDWQEMLTAANGGVTLY
;
A
#
# COMPACT_ATOMS: atom_id res chain seq x y z
N MET A 1 -3.99 7.62 22.57
CA MET A 1 -4.89 6.78 21.75
C MET A 1 -5.52 5.75 22.65
N ILE A 2 -6.85 5.65 22.67
CA ILE A 2 -7.56 4.60 23.41
C ILE A 2 -8.15 3.68 22.36
N LEU A 3 -7.57 2.50 22.18
CA LEU A 3 -8.17 1.40 21.43
C LEU A 3 -9.24 0.78 22.31
N ASN A 4 -10.43 0.55 21.75
CA ASN A 4 -11.55 -0.11 22.44
C ASN A 4 -11.98 -1.36 21.68
N ALA A 5 -12.94 -2.11 22.22
CA ALA A 5 -13.42 -3.35 21.61
C ALA A 5 -14.05 -3.16 20.21
N GLU A 6 -14.39 -1.93 19.82
CA GLU A 6 -14.95 -1.61 18.50
C GLU A 6 -13.86 -1.19 17.49
N SER A 7 -12.60 -1.07 17.93
CA SER A 7 -11.49 -0.67 17.07
C SER A 7 -11.17 -1.78 16.07
N LYS A 8 -11.38 -1.49 14.78
CA LYS A 8 -10.99 -2.36 13.66
C LYS A 8 -9.73 -1.80 13.03
N ILE A 9 -8.61 -2.41 13.34
CA ILE A 9 -7.27 -1.90 13.02
C ILE A 9 -6.81 -2.39 11.66
N ALA A 10 -6.24 -1.47 10.87
CA ALA A 10 -5.46 -1.79 9.68
C ALA A 10 -4.07 -1.18 9.76
N PHE A 11 -3.09 -1.90 9.21
CA PHE A 11 -1.74 -1.41 8.93
C PHE A 11 -1.60 -1.26 7.42
N VAL A 12 -1.34 -0.04 6.95
CA VAL A 12 -1.17 0.25 5.53
C VAL A 12 0.28 0.60 5.27
N TRP A 13 0.95 -0.26 4.53
CA TRP A 13 2.37 -0.20 4.26
C TRP A 13 2.64 0.47 2.92
N GLY A 14 3.34 1.58 2.95
CA GLY A 14 3.91 2.27 1.80
C GLY A 14 5.34 1.83 1.50
N ASN A 15 5.92 2.40 0.45
CA ASN A 15 7.26 2.05 -0.01
C ASN A 15 8.32 3.11 0.31
N GLY A 16 8.00 4.11 1.12
CA GLY A 16 8.94 5.14 1.55
C GLY A 16 10.07 4.61 2.43
N GLU A 17 11.19 5.31 2.44
CA GLU A 17 12.39 4.92 3.18
C GLU A 17 12.17 4.84 4.71
N SER A 18 11.21 5.61 5.26
CA SER A 18 10.86 5.53 6.68
C SER A 18 10.38 4.13 7.09
N ARG A 19 9.84 3.33 6.16
CA ARG A 19 9.46 1.93 6.42
C ARG A 19 10.61 1.10 6.94
N ARG A 20 11.86 1.36 6.53
CA ARG A 20 13.04 0.62 7.01
C ARG A 20 13.24 0.70 8.53
N LYS A 21 12.77 1.79 9.15
CA LYS A 21 12.78 1.91 10.62
C LYS A 21 11.72 1.00 11.23
N ALA A 22 10.55 0.95 10.62
CA ALA A 22 9.48 0.07 11.03
C ALA A 22 9.88 -1.40 10.86
N ASP A 23 10.44 -1.78 9.71
CA ASP A 23 10.90 -3.16 9.45
C ASP A 23 11.86 -3.67 10.54
N LYS A 24 12.78 -2.81 11.01
CA LYS A 24 13.69 -3.15 12.11
C LYS A 24 13.00 -3.30 13.47
N MET A 25 12.01 -2.45 13.75
CA MET A 25 11.25 -2.52 15.00
C MET A 25 10.31 -3.71 15.04
N TYR A 26 9.70 -4.04 13.89
CA TYR A 26 8.63 -5.02 13.79
C TYR A 26 9.10 -6.42 13.39
N SER A 27 10.34 -6.60 12.94
CA SER A 27 10.88 -7.94 12.65
C SER A 27 10.71 -8.92 13.82
N ASN A 28 10.75 -8.41 15.06
CA ASN A 28 10.57 -9.18 16.28
C ASN A 28 9.09 -9.33 16.71
N PHE A 29 8.18 -8.49 16.18
CA PHE A 29 6.77 -8.42 16.61
C PHE A 29 5.78 -8.69 15.47
N TRP A 30 6.27 -9.11 14.29
CA TRP A 30 5.43 -9.30 13.11
C TRP A 30 4.23 -10.21 13.36
N GLY A 31 4.45 -11.32 14.08
CA GLY A 31 3.37 -12.24 14.46
C GLY A 31 2.29 -11.57 15.30
N ASP A 32 2.70 -10.78 16.29
CA ASP A 32 1.79 -10.09 17.20
C ASP A 32 0.96 -9.02 16.45
N MET A 33 1.58 -8.28 15.53
CA MET A 33 0.88 -7.29 14.70
C MET A 33 -0.20 -7.93 13.81
N ARG A 34 0.05 -9.12 13.26
CA ARG A 34 -0.94 -9.86 12.48
C ARG A 34 -2.15 -10.30 13.30
N MET A 35 -1.97 -10.46 14.61
CA MET A 35 -3.07 -10.81 15.52
C MET A 35 -3.97 -9.62 15.85
N ILE A 36 -3.47 -8.38 15.73
CA ILE A 36 -4.19 -7.17 16.14
C ILE A 36 -4.76 -6.35 14.98
N GLY A 37 -4.37 -6.62 13.74
CA GLY A 37 -4.84 -5.84 12.59
C GLY A 37 -4.66 -6.53 11.26
N THR A 38 -5.33 -5.98 10.24
CA THR A 38 -5.24 -6.43 8.84
C THR A 38 -4.17 -5.62 8.11
N HIS A 39 -3.34 -6.30 7.32
CA HIS A 39 -2.20 -5.70 6.64
C HIS A 39 -2.48 -5.47 5.16
N TYR A 40 -2.39 -4.22 4.76
CA TYR A 40 -2.49 -3.73 3.38
C TYR A 40 -1.13 -3.25 2.91
N GLY A 41 -0.82 -3.46 1.65
CA GLY A 41 0.41 -2.92 1.07
C GLY A 41 0.24 -2.57 -0.40
N CYS A 42 1.31 -2.07 -1.03
CA CYS A 42 1.24 -1.58 -2.39
C CYS A 42 2.41 -2.04 -3.28
N ASN A 43 2.11 -2.23 -4.55
CA ASN A 43 3.05 -2.51 -5.64
C ASN A 43 4.04 -3.66 -5.31
N ALA A 44 5.36 -3.39 -5.30
CA ALA A 44 6.39 -4.43 -5.15
C ALA A 44 6.51 -5.03 -3.74
N MET A 45 5.67 -4.65 -2.80
CA MET A 45 5.78 -5.13 -1.42
C MET A 45 5.65 -6.65 -1.28
N TYR A 46 4.98 -7.31 -2.22
CA TYR A 46 4.90 -8.78 -2.28
C TYR A 46 6.26 -9.48 -2.35
N ARG A 47 7.30 -8.75 -2.76
CA ARG A 47 8.68 -9.27 -2.83
C ARG A 47 9.28 -9.52 -1.44
N ASP A 48 8.82 -8.76 -0.44
CA ASP A 48 9.36 -8.76 0.91
C ASP A 48 8.44 -9.45 1.91
N MET A 49 7.12 -9.36 1.73
CA MET A 49 6.19 -9.82 2.74
C MET A 49 4.87 -10.33 2.15
N VAL A 50 4.23 -11.24 2.88
CA VAL A 50 2.86 -11.67 2.61
C VAL A 50 1.90 -10.74 3.33
N LEU A 51 0.95 -10.17 2.57
CA LEU A 51 -0.05 -9.23 3.04
C LEU A 51 -1.46 -9.85 2.96
N ASP A 52 -2.37 -9.36 3.78
CA ASP A 52 -3.78 -9.74 3.67
C ASP A 52 -4.40 -9.15 2.40
N HIS A 53 -3.96 -7.94 2.01
CA HIS A 53 -4.37 -7.28 0.79
C HIS A 53 -3.21 -6.50 0.15
N LEU A 54 -2.91 -6.80 -1.10
CA LEU A 54 -1.94 -6.06 -1.91
C LEU A 54 -2.68 -5.21 -2.96
N VAL A 55 -2.35 -3.93 -3.07
CA VAL A 55 -2.88 -3.05 -4.13
C VAL A 55 -1.80 -2.79 -5.17
N VAL A 56 -2.10 -3.11 -6.43
CA VAL A 56 -1.19 -2.88 -7.57
C VAL A 56 -1.95 -2.15 -8.67
N ILE A 57 -1.47 -0.95 -9.03
CA ILE A 57 -2.14 -0.09 -10.02
C ILE A 57 -1.36 0.06 -11.33
N ASP A 58 -0.09 -0.36 -11.37
CA ASP A 58 0.77 -0.27 -12.54
C ASP A 58 0.75 -1.58 -13.32
N THR A 59 0.55 -1.53 -14.64
CA THR A 59 0.49 -2.73 -15.49
C THR A 59 1.78 -3.53 -15.48
N ASP A 60 2.94 -2.85 -15.56
CA ASP A 60 4.24 -3.51 -15.56
C ASP A 60 4.48 -4.28 -14.25
N MET A 61 3.99 -3.74 -13.14
CA MET A 61 4.06 -4.40 -11.84
C MET A 61 3.08 -5.59 -11.76
N LEU A 62 1.89 -5.46 -12.34
CA LEU A 62 0.94 -6.58 -12.44
C LEU A 62 1.48 -7.71 -13.32
N ASP A 63 2.13 -7.36 -14.44
CA ASP A 63 2.75 -8.33 -15.33
C ASP A 63 3.94 -9.04 -14.66
N GLU A 64 4.73 -8.32 -13.86
CA GLU A 64 5.78 -8.93 -13.05
C GLU A 64 5.18 -9.90 -12.02
N LEU A 65 4.16 -9.44 -11.28
CA LEU A 65 3.48 -10.22 -10.27
C LEU A 65 2.85 -11.51 -10.84
N SER A 66 2.29 -11.44 -12.04
CA SER A 66 1.70 -12.62 -12.73
C SER A 66 2.72 -13.69 -13.07
N LYS A 67 3.99 -13.30 -13.23
CA LYS A 67 5.13 -14.17 -13.53
C LYS A 67 5.91 -14.59 -12.28
N ASP A 68 5.47 -14.17 -11.11
CA ASP A 68 6.12 -14.52 -9.85
C ASP A 68 6.14 -16.04 -9.64
N LYS A 69 7.33 -16.57 -9.33
CA LYS A 69 7.54 -18.02 -9.13
C LYS A 69 6.69 -18.59 -8.00
N ASN A 70 6.42 -17.79 -6.99
CA ASN A 70 5.60 -18.16 -5.84
C ASN A 70 4.10 -18.03 -6.11
N LYS A 71 3.72 -17.56 -7.32
CA LYS A 71 2.33 -17.36 -7.73
C LYS A 71 1.51 -16.53 -6.72
N TYR A 72 2.10 -15.45 -6.24
CA TYR A 72 1.48 -14.61 -5.21
C TYR A 72 0.02 -14.25 -5.56
N ALA A 73 -0.24 -13.83 -6.80
CA ALA A 73 -1.56 -13.43 -7.28
C ALA A 73 -2.60 -14.57 -7.40
N ASP A 74 -2.18 -15.83 -7.23
CA ASP A 74 -3.08 -16.98 -7.16
C ASP A 74 -3.38 -17.40 -5.71
N HIS A 75 -2.52 -17.04 -4.77
CA HIS A 75 -2.65 -17.44 -3.37
C HIS A 75 -3.17 -16.33 -2.47
N TYR A 76 -2.81 -15.07 -2.74
CA TYR A 76 -3.11 -13.92 -1.88
C TYR A 76 -3.98 -12.88 -2.58
N PRO A 77 -4.86 -12.17 -1.85
CA PRO A 77 -5.71 -11.13 -2.40
C PRO A 77 -4.90 -9.98 -3.00
N VAL A 78 -5.06 -9.73 -4.29
CA VAL A 78 -4.49 -8.59 -5.01
C VAL A 78 -5.62 -7.73 -5.56
N TRP A 79 -5.48 -6.42 -5.49
CA TRP A 79 -6.49 -5.45 -5.89
C TRP A 79 -5.93 -4.49 -6.93
N THR A 80 -6.70 -4.23 -7.98
CA THR A 80 -6.30 -3.32 -9.07
C THR A 80 -7.47 -2.49 -9.59
N GLY A 81 -7.16 -1.40 -10.26
CA GLY A 81 -8.13 -0.55 -10.94
C GLY A 81 -8.50 -1.00 -12.36
N TYR A 82 -7.88 -2.03 -12.89
CA TYR A 82 -8.08 -2.48 -14.27
C TYR A 82 -9.31 -3.39 -14.42
N ARG A 83 -10.01 -3.28 -15.58
CA ARG A 83 -11.30 -3.96 -15.83
C ARG A 83 -11.23 -5.49 -15.81
N ASN A 84 -10.14 -6.08 -16.30
CA ASN A 84 -9.98 -7.53 -16.42
C ASN A 84 -8.92 -8.07 -15.46
N PRO A 85 -9.17 -8.03 -14.15
CA PRO A 85 -8.13 -8.31 -13.15
C PRO A 85 -7.63 -9.77 -13.20
N LYS A 86 -8.47 -10.71 -13.60
CA LYS A 86 -8.16 -12.15 -13.62
C LYS A 86 -7.06 -12.56 -14.60
N GLN A 87 -6.71 -11.70 -15.55
CA GLN A 87 -5.58 -11.97 -16.47
C GLN A 87 -4.22 -12.03 -15.75
N TRP A 88 -4.11 -11.46 -14.55
CA TRP A 88 -2.88 -11.44 -13.75
C TRP A 88 -2.83 -12.47 -12.61
N GLY A 89 -3.95 -13.16 -12.33
CA GLY A 89 -4.00 -14.19 -11.30
C GLY A 89 -5.41 -14.43 -10.76
N THR A 90 -5.64 -15.59 -10.19
CA THR A 90 -6.97 -16.02 -9.75
C THR A 90 -7.51 -15.22 -8.57
N LYS A 91 -6.64 -14.68 -7.72
CA LYS A 91 -7.01 -13.85 -6.56
C LYS A 91 -6.98 -12.35 -6.85
N VAL A 92 -6.72 -11.94 -8.10
CA VAL A 92 -6.77 -10.51 -8.47
C VAL A 92 -8.22 -10.05 -8.62
N LYS A 93 -8.54 -8.90 -7.99
CA LYS A 93 -9.88 -8.32 -7.89
C LYS A 93 -9.85 -6.84 -8.23
N ASN A 94 -11.01 -6.28 -8.54
CA ASN A 94 -11.14 -4.83 -8.72
C ASN A 94 -11.24 -4.12 -7.37
N ILE A 95 -10.56 -2.97 -7.29
CA ILE A 95 -10.76 -2.03 -6.17
C ILE A 95 -12.19 -1.47 -6.27
N PRO A 96 -13.02 -1.63 -5.23
CA PRO A 96 -14.34 -1.02 -5.19
C PRO A 96 -14.22 0.51 -5.29
N LYS A 97 -15.11 1.16 -6.06
CA LYS A 97 -15.15 2.63 -6.21
C LYS A 97 -13.77 3.25 -6.49
N ASN A 98 -12.98 2.60 -7.35
CA ASN A 98 -11.62 3.06 -7.72
C ASN A 98 -11.60 4.52 -8.19
N LYS A 99 -10.82 5.35 -7.53
CA LYS A 99 -10.63 6.78 -7.81
C LYS A 99 -9.39 7.08 -8.66
N ARG A 100 -8.63 6.07 -9.07
CA ARG A 100 -7.37 6.18 -9.81
C ARG A 100 -6.26 6.92 -9.06
N TRP A 101 -6.28 6.85 -7.75
CA TRP A 101 -5.20 7.34 -6.88
C TRP A 101 -3.97 6.45 -6.97
N ASN A 102 -2.83 6.93 -6.44
CA ASN A 102 -1.64 6.11 -6.31
C ASN A 102 -1.91 4.84 -5.49
N ALA A 103 -1.03 3.84 -5.59
CA ALA A 103 -1.24 2.54 -4.98
C ALA A 103 -1.34 2.59 -3.44
N GLY A 104 -0.53 3.44 -2.81
CA GLY A 104 -0.55 3.61 -1.35
C GLY A 104 -1.86 4.21 -0.85
N THR A 105 -2.31 5.31 -1.46
CA THR A 105 -3.60 5.94 -1.15
C THR A 105 -4.77 4.97 -1.42
N SER A 106 -4.70 4.22 -2.52
CA SER A 106 -5.72 3.22 -2.85
C SER A 106 -5.76 2.07 -1.84
N ALA A 107 -4.61 1.68 -1.27
CA ALA A 107 -4.54 0.66 -0.21
C ALA A 107 -5.18 1.16 1.10
N ALA A 108 -4.92 2.42 1.48
CA ALA A 108 -5.56 3.04 2.65
C ALA A 108 -7.08 3.16 2.47
N HIS A 109 -7.52 3.61 1.31
CA HIS A 109 -8.96 3.68 0.99
C HIS A 109 -9.63 2.31 1.01
N LEU A 110 -8.96 1.28 0.50
CA LEU A 110 -9.45 -0.08 0.54
C LEU A 110 -9.63 -0.57 1.99
N ALA A 111 -8.69 -0.25 2.89
CA ALA A 111 -8.82 -0.54 4.32
C ALA A 111 -10.06 0.12 4.92
N VAL A 112 -10.30 1.41 4.62
CA VAL A 112 -11.51 2.13 5.05
C VAL A 112 -12.78 1.48 4.48
N GLN A 113 -12.80 1.09 3.21
CA GLN A 113 -13.93 0.40 2.59
C GLN A 113 -14.20 -0.99 3.18
N HIS A 114 -13.20 -1.66 3.71
CA HIS A 114 -13.34 -2.92 4.45
C HIS A 114 -13.82 -2.70 5.90
N GLY A 115 -14.10 -1.45 6.29
CA GLY A 115 -14.69 -1.08 7.58
C GLY A 115 -13.68 -0.91 8.71
N HIS A 116 -12.39 -0.74 8.39
CA HIS A 116 -11.40 -0.36 9.40
C HIS A 116 -11.59 1.11 9.79
N ASN A 117 -11.62 1.39 11.09
CA ASN A 117 -11.80 2.72 11.65
C ASN A 117 -10.54 3.27 12.32
N VAL A 118 -9.51 2.45 12.46
CA VAL A 118 -8.17 2.85 12.92
C VAL A 118 -7.15 2.35 11.90
N VAL A 119 -6.44 3.27 11.25
CA VAL A 119 -5.49 2.94 10.18
C VAL A 119 -4.12 3.51 10.50
N PHE A 120 -3.13 2.65 10.65
CA PHE A 120 -1.73 3.03 10.80
C PHE A 120 -1.05 3.08 9.43
N LEU A 121 -0.47 4.23 9.10
CA LEU A 121 0.27 4.49 7.87
C LEU A 121 1.76 4.32 8.11
N ILE A 122 2.41 3.40 7.39
CA ILE A 122 3.82 3.09 7.56
C ILE A 122 4.52 3.24 6.21
N GLY A 123 5.54 4.11 6.12
CA GLY A 123 6.27 4.33 4.88
C GLY A 123 5.52 5.13 3.81
N HIS A 124 4.63 6.04 4.22
CA HIS A 124 3.92 6.98 3.34
C HIS A 124 4.53 8.37 3.45
N ASP A 125 5.79 8.52 3.05
CA ASP A 125 6.62 9.70 3.35
C ASP A 125 6.18 10.96 2.58
N LEU A 126 5.58 10.82 1.41
CA LEU A 126 5.02 11.90 0.57
C LEU A 126 6.01 13.04 0.21
N GLU A 127 7.30 12.81 0.34
CA GLU A 127 8.37 13.78 0.08
C GLU A 127 9.62 13.08 -0.43
N PRO A 128 10.51 13.76 -1.19
CA PRO A 128 11.80 13.21 -1.56
C PRO A 128 12.69 13.01 -0.34
N CYS A 129 13.73 12.20 -0.47
CA CYS A 129 14.79 12.15 0.52
C CYS A 129 15.52 13.50 0.62
N ALA A 130 16.14 13.80 1.75
CA ALA A 130 16.83 15.07 2.01
C ALA A 130 17.90 15.44 0.96
N ASN A 131 18.43 14.46 0.21
CA ASN A 131 19.38 14.63 -0.87
C ASN A 131 18.73 14.70 -2.27
N GLY A 132 17.41 14.90 -2.36
CA GLY A 132 16.64 14.95 -3.61
C GLY A 132 16.47 13.60 -4.32
N LEU A 133 16.82 12.50 -3.67
CA LEU A 133 16.64 11.17 -4.24
C LEU A 133 15.19 10.69 -4.06
N THR A 134 14.76 9.80 -4.95
CA THR A 134 13.50 9.10 -4.85
C THR A 134 13.32 8.46 -3.48
N ASN A 135 12.27 8.84 -2.78
CA ASN A 135 11.90 8.25 -1.49
C ASN A 135 11.09 6.95 -1.70
N ASN A 136 11.81 5.89 -2.06
CA ASN A 136 11.22 4.58 -2.28
C ASN A 136 12.28 3.48 -2.06
N ILE A 137 11.98 2.50 -1.24
CA ILE A 137 12.91 1.40 -0.91
C ILE A 137 13.21 0.47 -2.10
N TYR A 138 12.32 0.45 -3.11
CA TYR A 138 12.51 -0.33 -4.34
C TYR A 138 13.10 0.48 -5.48
N LYS A 139 13.55 1.71 -5.23
CA LYS A 139 14.19 2.54 -6.28
C LYS A 139 15.28 1.76 -6.99
N SER A 140 15.37 1.95 -8.31
CA SER A 140 16.31 1.26 -9.19
C SER A 140 16.13 -0.27 -9.30
N THR A 141 15.05 -0.83 -8.80
CA THR A 141 14.65 -2.22 -9.09
C THR A 141 13.72 -2.27 -10.30
N ASN A 142 13.39 -3.49 -10.77
CA ASN A 142 12.47 -3.69 -11.89
C ASN A 142 11.14 -2.94 -11.66
N ASN A 143 10.65 -2.27 -12.71
CA ASN A 143 9.41 -1.50 -12.72
C ASN A 143 9.37 -0.33 -11.72
N TYR A 144 10.52 0.07 -11.16
CA TYR A 144 10.66 1.28 -10.35
C TYR A 144 11.62 2.28 -10.97
N ARG A 145 11.27 3.57 -10.86
CA ARG A 145 12.07 4.66 -11.39
C ARG A 145 13.47 4.70 -10.79
N LYS A 146 14.42 5.15 -11.60
CA LYS A 146 15.77 5.41 -11.14
C LYS A 146 15.77 6.73 -10.36
N VAL A 147 16.60 6.82 -9.44
CA VAL A 147 17.15 7.78 -8.50
C VAL A 147 16.58 9.22 -8.41
N PHE A 148 15.97 9.82 -9.45
CA PHE A 148 15.47 11.21 -9.38
C PHE A 148 14.00 11.27 -9.79
N GLU A 149 13.18 11.87 -8.94
CA GLU A 149 11.78 12.20 -9.26
C GLU A 149 11.57 13.71 -9.25
N ASP A 150 10.70 14.18 -10.15
CA ASP A 150 10.24 15.56 -10.15
C ASP A 150 9.33 15.80 -8.95
N ASP A 151 9.36 16.99 -8.37
CA ASP A 151 8.48 17.45 -7.30
C ASP A 151 6.98 17.29 -7.65
N ILE A 152 6.66 17.31 -8.94
CA ILE A 152 5.30 17.10 -9.48
C ILE A 152 4.69 15.76 -9.04
N VAL A 153 5.49 14.71 -8.87
CA VAL A 153 4.99 13.38 -8.47
C VAL A 153 4.51 13.40 -7.00
N TYR A 154 5.27 14.05 -6.13
CA TYR A 154 4.91 14.15 -4.71
C TYR A 154 3.68 15.03 -4.50
N ASP A 155 3.55 16.14 -5.22
CA ASP A 155 2.34 16.97 -5.23
C ASP A 155 1.11 16.17 -5.62
N ARG A 156 1.22 15.31 -6.64
CA ARG A 156 0.14 14.41 -7.04
C ARG A 156 -0.22 13.42 -5.94
N PHE A 157 0.77 12.83 -5.30
CA PHE A 157 0.52 11.90 -4.18
C PHE A 157 -0.17 12.61 -3.03
N TYR A 158 0.26 13.82 -2.70
CA TYR A 158 -0.37 14.64 -1.67
C TYR A 158 -1.85 14.95 -2.00
N GLN A 159 -2.16 15.31 -3.24
CA GLN A 159 -3.53 15.53 -3.70
C GLN A 159 -4.39 14.26 -3.57
N ASP A 160 -3.87 13.11 -4.01
CA ASP A 160 -4.56 11.82 -3.88
C ASP A 160 -4.93 11.54 -2.40
N TRP A 161 -4.02 11.83 -1.46
CA TRP A 161 -4.27 11.67 -0.04
C TRP A 161 -5.33 12.64 0.49
N GLN A 162 -5.31 13.90 0.09
CA GLN A 162 -6.33 14.89 0.47
C GLN A 162 -7.73 14.47 -0.01
N GLU A 163 -7.83 14.01 -1.25
CA GLU A 163 -9.08 13.51 -1.80
C GLU A 163 -9.58 12.27 -1.03
N MET A 164 -8.69 11.35 -0.69
CA MET A 164 -9.03 10.15 0.07
C MET A 164 -9.55 10.49 1.47
N LEU A 165 -8.88 11.40 2.18
CA LEU A 165 -9.30 11.87 3.51
C LEU A 165 -10.69 12.51 3.46
N THR A 166 -10.95 13.33 2.44
CA THR A 166 -12.27 13.93 2.21
C THR A 166 -13.32 12.86 1.95
N ALA A 167 -13.01 11.84 1.15
CA ALA A 167 -13.92 10.74 0.83
C ALA A 167 -14.21 9.82 2.02
N ALA A 168 -13.30 9.73 2.98
CA ALA A 168 -13.46 8.93 4.20
C ALA A 168 -14.44 9.55 5.22
N ASN A 169 -14.88 10.80 5.01
CA ASN A 169 -15.92 11.50 5.80
C ASN A 169 -15.72 11.46 7.33
N GLY A 170 -14.49 11.50 7.82
CA GLY A 170 -14.19 11.53 9.26
C GLY A 170 -14.51 10.23 10.03
N GLY A 171 -14.93 9.17 9.36
CA GLY A 171 -15.22 7.86 9.97
C GLY A 171 -13.98 7.02 10.28
N VAL A 172 -12.77 7.53 10.02
CA VAL A 172 -11.51 6.83 10.23
C VAL A 172 -10.50 7.73 10.92
N THR A 173 -9.72 7.16 11.84
CA THR A 173 -8.56 7.83 12.43
C THR A 173 -7.29 7.28 11.77
N LEU A 174 -6.48 8.17 11.22
CA LEU A 174 -5.17 7.85 10.62
C LEU A 174 -4.05 8.22 11.60
N TYR A 175 -3.03 7.37 11.68
CA TYR A 175 -1.82 7.56 12.49
C TYR A 175 -0.56 7.42 11.66
#